data_7bf147c4bfcbf735a0cb35f5dd4a4a3d
#
_entry.id   7bf147c4bfcbf735a0cb35f5dd4a4a3d
#
_cell.length_a   1.000
_cell.length_b   1.000
_cell.length_c   1.000
_cell.angle_alpha   90.00
_cell.angle_beta   90.00
_cell.angle_gamma   90.00
#
_symmetry.space_group_name_H-M   'P 1'
#
loop_
_entity.id
_entity.type
_entity.pdbx_description
1 polymer ?
#
loop_
_entity_poly.entity_id
_entity_poly.type
_entity_poly.pdbx_seq_one_letter_code
_entity_poly.pdbx_strand_id
1 'polypeptide(L)'
;MKRLLLAVVAFFIASLAYCQTTVKFAYPEIEFKFKRCICSGNTAYIDFTILNNTKTDIKGILDYDGNPYNGIFPVAYDDEGNVYRTRGEQYQISRIDIAGQSLPQPQPYSFLLPAGVPVKMRVTLSGVDEYAAKFTMLKILFREFYRSGWADYTPVEIREIPIMRN
;
A
#
# COMPACT_ATOMS: atom_id res chain seq x y z
N MET A 1 -27.90 -12.83 -34.18
CA MET A 1 -26.77 -13.42 -33.48
C MET A 1 -25.54 -12.52 -33.40
N LYS A 2 -25.00 -11.93 -34.50
CA LYS A 2 -23.82 -11.05 -34.47
C LYS A 2 -23.93 -9.82 -33.51
N ARG A 3 -25.11 -9.18 -33.41
CA ARG A 3 -25.33 -8.02 -32.52
C ARG A 3 -25.35 -8.38 -31.06
N LEU A 4 -25.84 -9.58 -30.72
CA LEU A 4 -25.84 -10.10 -29.33
C LEU A 4 -24.42 -10.43 -28.85
N LEU A 5 -23.60 -11.01 -29.73
CA LEU A 5 -22.19 -11.32 -29.45
C LEU A 5 -21.36 -10.05 -29.17
N LEU A 6 -21.60 -8.99 -29.97
CA LEU A 6 -20.94 -7.69 -29.78
C LEU A 6 -21.30 -7.03 -28.43
N ALA A 7 -22.57 -7.13 -28.01
CA ALA A 7 -23.01 -6.59 -26.73
C ALA A 7 -22.40 -7.34 -25.53
N VAL A 8 -22.28 -8.68 -25.63
CA VAL A 8 -21.64 -9.50 -24.58
C VAL A 8 -20.15 -9.19 -24.48
N VAL A 9 -19.44 -9.07 -25.60
CA VAL A 9 -18.01 -8.72 -25.61
C VAL A 9 -17.78 -7.31 -25.06
N ALA A 10 -18.64 -6.34 -25.42
CA ALA A 10 -18.55 -4.98 -24.88
C ALA A 10 -18.81 -4.93 -23.36
N PHE A 11 -19.72 -5.76 -22.85
CA PHE A 11 -19.99 -5.87 -21.42
C PHE A 11 -18.81 -6.49 -20.65
N PHE A 12 -18.16 -7.51 -21.22
CA PHE A 12 -16.94 -8.12 -20.65
C PHE A 12 -15.76 -7.14 -20.64
N ILE A 13 -15.57 -6.35 -21.72
CA ILE A 13 -14.49 -5.34 -21.79
C ILE A 13 -14.76 -4.21 -20.78
N ALA A 14 -16.01 -3.78 -20.62
CA ALA A 14 -16.39 -2.77 -19.63
C ALA A 14 -16.19 -3.26 -18.19
N SER A 15 -16.44 -4.54 -17.90
CA SER A 15 -16.22 -5.11 -16.55
C SER A 15 -14.73 -5.26 -16.21
N LEU A 16 -13.84 -5.39 -17.18
CA LEU A 16 -12.38 -5.43 -16.95
C LEU A 16 -11.77 -4.04 -16.71
N ALA A 17 -12.47 -2.96 -17.05
CA ALA A 17 -11.99 -1.59 -16.83
C ALA A 17 -12.16 -1.09 -15.38
N TYR A 18 -12.81 -1.84 -14.49
CA TYR A 18 -13.34 -1.32 -13.22
C TYR A 18 -12.50 -1.54 -11.98
N CYS A 19 -11.26 -1.97 -12.04
CA CYS A 19 -10.45 -2.00 -10.81
C CYS A 19 -8.96 -1.87 -11.11
N GLN A 20 -8.55 -0.70 -11.61
CA GLN A 20 -7.12 -0.42 -11.71
C GLN A 20 -6.66 0.21 -10.40
N THR A 21 -5.91 -0.55 -9.60
CA THR A 21 -5.22 -0.01 -8.43
C THR A 21 -4.32 1.14 -8.85
N THR A 22 -4.52 2.30 -8.25
CA THR A 22 -3.73 3.51 -8.53
C THR A 22 -2.80 3.81 -7.37
N VAL A 23 -1.59 4.25 -7.68
CA VAL A 23 -0.60 4.67 -6.69
C VAL A 23 -0.26 6.13 -6.92
N LYS A 24 -0.36 6.94 -5.86
CA LYS A 24 0.06 8.34 -5.84
C LYS A 24 1.21 8.51 -4.87
N PHE A 25 2.35 8.97 -5.37
CA PHE A 25 3.53 9.27 -4.58
C PHE A 25 4.21 10.53 -5.12
N ALA A 26 4.79 11.35 -4.24
CA ALA A 26 5.37 12.63 -4.63
C ALA A 26 6.75 12.54 -5.27
N TYR A 27 7.43 11.39 -5.14
CA TYR A 27 8.75 11.17 -5.74
C TYR A 27 8.60 10.30 -7.01
N PRO A 28 8.59 10.89 -8.21
CA PRO A 28 8.31 10.16 -9.46
C PRO A 28 9.39 9.14 -9.80
N GLU A 29 10.59 9.30 -9.26
CA GLU A 29 11.72 8.36 -9.41
C GLU A 29 11.57 7.10 -8.58
N ILE A 30 10.67 7.06 -7.60
CA ILE A 30 10.39 5.85 -6.81
C ILE A 30 9.03 5.31 -7.21
N GLU A 31 9.02 4.17 -7.85
CA GLU A 31 7.82 3.52 -8.34
C GLU A 31 7.32 2.46 -7.36
N PHE A 32 6.06 2.59 -6.93
CA PHE A 32 5.36 1.54 -6.18
C PHE A 32 4.45 0.78 -7.13
N LYS A 33 4.70 -0.52 -7.28
CA LYS A 33 3.87 -1.43 -8.08
C LYS A 33 3.05 -2.34 -7.17
N PHE A 34 1.75 -2.19 -7.20
CA PHE A 34 0.83 -3.16 -6.60
C PHE A 34 0.97 -4.52 -7.30
N LYS A 35 0.96 -5.59 -6.51
CA LYS A 35 1.03 -6.97 -7.00
C LYS A 35 -0.26 -7.73 -6.77
N ARG A 36 -0.71 -7.75 -5.52
CA ARG A 36 -1.92 -8.45 -5.10
C ARG A 36 -2.32 -8.07 -3.69
N CYS A 37 -3.58 -8.33 -3.36
CA CYS A 37 -4.07 -8.38 -2.00
C CYS A 37 -4.80 -9.71 -1.80
N ILE A 38 -4.35 -10.51 -0.84
CA ILE A 38 -4.96 -11.79 -0.50
C ILE A 38 -5.45 -11.73 0.94
N CYS A 39 -6.71 -12.07 1.15
CA CYS A 39 -7.29 -12.20 2.49
C CYS A 39 -7.48 -13.67 2.82
N SER A 40 -6.93 -14.10 3.96
CA SER A 40 -7.10 -15.43 4.53
C SER A 40 -7.75 -15.29 5.91
N GLY A 41 -8.96 -15.81 6.05
CA GLY A 41 -9.81 -15.46 7.19
C GLY A 41 -10.04 -13.94 7.26
N ASN A 42 -9.71 -13.33 8.39
CA ASN A 42 -9.80 -11.89 8.60
C ASN A 42 -8.46 -11.13 8.47
N THR A 43 -7.46 -11.74 7.84
CA THR A 43 -6.13 -11.12 7.67
C THR A 43 -5.84 -10.90 6.19
N ALA A 44 -5.60 -9.65 5.81
CA ALA A 44 -5.21 -9.30 4.45
C ALA A 44 -3.70 -9.04 4.35
N TYR A 45 -3.12 -9.55 3.27
CA TYR A 45 -1.72 -9.37 2.87
C TYR A 45 -1.68 -8.60 1.56
N ILE A 46 -1.16 -7.37 1.59
CA ILE A 46 -1.05 -6.50 0.42
C ILE A 46 0.41 -6.46 -0.01
N ASP A 47 0.71 -7.01 -1.18
CA ASP A 47 2.06 -7.14 -1.72
C ASP A 47 2.34 -6.03 -2.74
N PHE A 48 3.49 -5.39 -2.60
CA PHE A 48 4.04 -4.37 -3.49
C PHE A 48 5.47 -4.69 -3.91
N THR A 49 5.89 -4.04 -4.97
CA THR A 49 7.30 -3.90 -5.34
C THR A 49 7.63 -2.42 -5.41
N ILE A 50 8.74 -2.01 -4.80
CA ILE A 50 9.26 -0.65 -4.86
C ILE A 50 10.49 -0.68 -5.76
N LEU A 51 10.56 0.24 -6.73
CA LEU A 51 11.67 0.37 -7.65
C LEU A 51 12.23 1.79 -7.56
N ASN A 52 13.52 1.89 -7.30
CA ASN A 52 14.27 3.13 -7.37
C ASN A 52 14.80 3.31 -8.80
N ASN A 53 14.24 4.24 -9.55
CA ASN A 53 14.62 4.55 -10.94
C ASN A 53 15.76 5.57 -11.03
N THR A 54 16.36 5.98 -9.92
CA THR A 54 17.55 6.84 -9.93
C THR A 54 18.81 6.03 -10.25
N LYS A 55 19.94 6.74 -10.43
CA LYS A 55 21.26 6.12 -10.66
C LYS A 55 22.00 5.77 -9.37
N THR A 56 21.47 6.14 -8.21
CA THR A 56 22.11 5.97 -6.89
C THR A 56 21.18 5.29 -5.92
N ASP A 57 21.74 4.58 -4.97
CA ASP A 57 20.97 3.97 -3.89
C ASP A 57 20.33 5.05 -3.03
N ILE A 58 19.07 4.81 -2.63
CA ILE A 58 18.31 5.71 -1.77
C ILE A 58 18.08 5.03 -0.42
N LYS A 59 18.38 5.73 0.65
CA LYS A 59 17.93 5.35 1.98
C LYS A 59 16.53 5.90 2.22
N GLY A 60 15.57 5.02 2.46
CA GLY A 60 14.22 5.38 2.86
C GLY A 60 13.98 5.12 4.34
N ILE A 61 13.01 5.82 4.90
CA ILE A 61 12.45 5.54 6.20
C ILE A 61 10.96 5.29 6.02
N LEU A 62 10.48 4.18 6.57
CA LEU A 62 9.06 3.91 6.75
C LEU A 62 8.70 4.23 8.19
N ASP A 63 7.71 5.09 8.37
CA ASP A 63 7.21 5.40 9.69
C ASP A 63 5.92 4.62 9.95
N TYR A 64 6.05 3.58 10.78
CA TYR A 64 4.93 2.76 11.20
C TYR A 64 4.04 3.51 12.22
N ASP A 65 4.67 4.27 13.10
CA ASP A 65 3.97 4.94 14.21
C ASP A 65 3.30 6.25 13.80
N GLY A 66 3.70 6.81 12.67
CA GLY A 66 3.21 8.10 12.21
C GLY A 66 3.73 9.29 13.03
N ASN A 67 3.24 10.47 12.70
CA ASN A 67 3.57 11.69 13.42
C ASN A 67 2.39 12.07 14.36
N PRO A 68 2.52 11.88 15.68
CA PRO A 68 1.45 12.19 16.62
C PRO A 68 1.11 13.69 16.68
N TYR A 69 2.07 14.56 16.36
CA TYR A 69 1.85 16.02 16.40
C TYR A 69 1.00 16.52 15.23
N ASN A 70 1.06 15.84 14.09
CA ASN A 70 0.31 16.23 12.88
C ASN A 70 -0.91 15.33 12.62
N GLY A 71 -1.16 14.34 13.48
CA GLY A 71 -2.25 13.38 13.27
C GLY A 71 -2.11 12.51 12.00
N ILE A 72 -0.89 12.41 11.46
CA ILE A 72 -0.62 11.66 10.22
C ILE A 72 -0.12 10.26 10.60
N PHE A 73 -0.92 9.24 10.31
CA PHE A 73 -0.62 7.84 10.57
C PHE A 73 -0.84 7.00 9.33
N PRO A 74 -0.15 5.84 9.20
CA PRO A 74 -0.57 4.82 8.25
C PRO A 74 -2.03 4.41 8.52
N VAL A 75 -2.83 4.36 7.48
CA VAL A 75 -4.27 4.08 7.57
C VAL A 75 -4.76 3.40 6.30
N ALA A 76 -5.70 2.47 6.45
CA ALA A 76 -6.46 1.93 5.33
C ALA A 76 -7.97 2.09 5.59
N TYR A 77 -8.73 2.15 4.50
CA TYR A 77 -10.20 2.19 4.50
C TYR A 77 -10.68 1.14 3.52
N ASP A 78 -11.69 0.37 3.89
CA ASP A 78 -12.36 -0.53 2.96
C ASP A 78 -13.64 0.09 2.37
N ASP A 79 -14.35 -0.64 1.55
CA ASP A 79 -15.60 -0.22 0.91
C ASP A 79 -16.82 -0.39 1.81
N GLU A 80 -16.70 -1.08 2.95
CA GLU A 80 -17.71 -1.15 4.01
C GLU A 80 -17.59 0.01 5.03
N GLY A 81 -16.57 0.87 4.88
CA GLY A 81 -16.35 2.04 5.73
C GLY A 81 -15.51 1.76 6.98
N ASN A 82 -14.94 0.58 7.11
CA ASN A 82 -14.03 0.28 8.21
C ASN A 82 -12.70 0.99 8.06
N VAL A 83 -12.07 1.32 9.19
CA VAL A 83 -10.81 2.05 9.26
C VAL A 83 -9.77 1.22 9.99
N TYR A 84 -8.66 0.94 9.33
CA TYR A 84 -7.53 0.16 9.82
C TYR A 84 -6.35 1.08 10.12
N ARG A 85 -5.79 1.03 11.33
CA ARG A 85 -4.73 1.95 11.77
C ARG A 85 -3.57 1.20 12.42
N THR A 86 -2.41 1.84 12.45
CA THR A 86 -1.24 1.37 13.20
C THR A 86 -1.30 1.72 14.69
N ARG A 87 -2.19 2.63 15.10
CA ARG A 87 -2.39 3.07 16.50
C ARG A 87 -3.85 3.06 16.90
N GLY A 88 -4.11 2.87 18.19
CA GLY A 88 -5.44 2.84 18.79
C GLY A 88 -5.68 1.56 19.58
N GLU A 89 -6.89 1.34 20.07
CA GLU A 89 -7.26 0.15 20.86
C GLU A 89 -7.19 -1.16 20.04
N GLN A 90 -7.18 -1.05 18.71
CA GLN A 90 -7.04 -2.19 17.81
C GLN A 90 -6.00 -1.84 16.73
N TYR A 91 -4.80 -2.42 16.86
CA TYR A 91 -3.74 -2.35 15.85
C TYR A 91 -4.11 -3.22 14.64
N GLN A 92 -4.80 -2.67 13.66
CA GLN A 92 -5.30 -3.44 12.52
C GLN A 92 -4.30 -3.47 11.36
N ILE A 93 -3.48 -2.41 11.15
CA ILE A 93 -2.26 -2.54 10.35
C ILE A 93 -1.21 -3.14 11.28
N SER A 94 -1.13 -4.46 11.26
CA SER A 94 -0.38 -5.21 12.27
C SER A 94 1.10 -5.33 11.94
N ARG A 95 1.47 -5.21 10.64
CA ARG A 95 2.85 -5.41 10.20
C ARG A 95 3.12 -4.79 8.84
N ILE A 96 4.33 -4.26 8.66
CA ILE A 96 4.87 -3.89 7.37
C ILE A 96 6.25 -4.55 7.21
N ASP A 97 6.41 -5.38 6.19
CA ASP A 97 7.67 -6.00 5.83
C ASP A 97 8.25 -5.28 4.61
N ILE A 98 9.53 -4.89 4.67
CA ILE A 98 10.24 -4.26 3.56
C ILE A 98 11.71 -4.65 3.60
N ALA A 99 12.28 -5.01 2.45
CA ALA A 99 13.70 -5.36 2.32
C ALA A 99 14.19 -6.41 3.34
N GLY A 100 13.33 -7.37 3.72
CA GLY A 100 13.63 -8.39 4.72
C GLY A 100 13.51 -7.95 6.18
N GLN A 101 13.08 -6.72 6.44
CA GLN A 101 12.83 -6.18 7.76
C GLN A 101 11.34 -6.15 8.05
N SER A 102 10.96 -6.30 9.32
CA SER A 102 9.56 -6.32 9.78
C SER A 102 9.30 -5.23 10.81
N LEU A 103 8.20 -4.48 10.61
CA LEU A 103 7.69 -3.48 11.54
C LEU A 103 6.38 -4.01 12.19
N PRO A 104 6.04 -3.70 13.44
CA PRO A 104 6.58 -2.60 14.23
C PRO A 104 7.86 -2.96 14.96
N GLN A 105 8.79 -2.01 15.02
CA GLN A 105 9.84 -1.97 16.03
C GLN A 105 9.94 -0.51 16.54
N PRO A 106 10.49 -0.26 17.74
CA PRO A 106 10.33 1.02 18.44
C PRO A 106 11.08 2.23 17.85
N GLN A 107 11.58 2.17 16.62
CA GLN A 107 12.36 3.24 15.99
C GLN A 107 11.96 3.41 14.50
N PRO A 108 12.10 4.60 13.90
CA PRO A 108 11.91 4.78 12.48
C PRO A 108 12.89 3.88 11.71
N TYR A 109 12.35 3.06 10.82
CA TYR A 109 13.10 2.08 10.07
C TYR A 109 13.70 2.66 8.82
N SER A 110 15.03 2.66 8.76
CA SER A 110 15.73 2.92 7.51
C SER A 110 15.94 1.61 6.74
N PHE A 111 15.67 1.64 5.45
CA PHE A 111 15.94 0.57 4.51
C PHE A 111 16.63 1.13 3.27
N LEU A 112 17.32 0.28 2.55
CA LEU A 112 17.99 0.64 1.30
C LEU A 112 17.10 0.29 0.10
N LEU A 113 16.94 1.23 -0.82
CA LEU A 113 16.40 1.02 -2.16
C LEU A 113 17.57 1.10 -3.15
N PRO A 114 18.18 -0.03 -3.53
CA PRO A 114 19.26 -0.01 -4.51
C PRO A 114 18.77 0.49 -5.86
N ALA A 115 19.62 1.20 -6.59
CA ALA A 115 19.31 1.73 -7.92
C ALA A 115 18.94 0.59 -8.89
N GLY A 116 17.78 0.68 -9.50
CA GLY A 116 17.29 -0.28 -10.50
C GLY A 116 16.90 -1.66 -9.94
N VAL A 117 16.98 -1.90 -8.63
CA VAL A 117 16.66 -3.20 -8.04
C VAL A 117 15.28 -3.18 -7.39
N PRO A 118 14.34 -4.07 -7.79
CA PRO A 118 13.03 -4.16 -7.18
C PRO A 118 13.09 -4.69 -5.74
N VAL A 119 12.54 -3.94 -4.79
CA VAL A 119 12.44 -4.31 -3.38
C VAL A 119 11.00 -4.73 -3.06
N LYS A 120 10.83 -5.88 -2.41
CA LYS A 120 9.51 -6.35 -1.97
C LYS A 120 9.07 -5.63 -0.71
N MET A 121 7.77 -5.28 -0.67
CA MET A 121 7.09 -4.79 0.52
C MET A 121 5.76 -5.52 0.70
N ARG A 122 5.41 -5.80 1.95
CA ARG A 122 4.11 -6.36 2.34
C ARG A 122 3.51 -5.55 3.47
N VAL A 123 2.24 -5.21 3.36
CA VAL A 123 1.44 -4.66 4.44
C VAL A 123 0.46 -5.72 4.89
N THR A 124 0.41 -6.00 6.20
CA THR A 124 -0.51 -6.97 6.80
C THR A 124 -1.55 -6.22 7.62
N LEU A 125 -2.83 -6.47 7.30
CA LEU A 125 -3.97 -5.94 8.04
C LEU A 125 -4.71 -7.09 8.71
N SER A 126 -5.10 -6.91 9.96
CA SER A 126 -5.92 -7.86 10.73
C SER A 126 -7.32 -7.29 10.99
N GLY A 127 -8.28 -8.15 11.25
CA GLY A 127 -9.66 -7.76 11.50
C GLY A 127 -10.39 -7.24 10.27
N VAL A 128 -9.97 -7.69 9.07
CA VAL A 128 -10.61 -7.30 7.81
C VAL A 128 -12.00 -7.90 7.73
N ASP A 129 -12.98 -7.03 7.46
CA ASP A 129 -14.38 -7.40 7.33
C ASP A 129 -14.58 -8.45 6.23
N GLU A 130 -15.40 -9.47 6.50
CA GLU A 130 -15.68 -10.54 5.55
C GLU A 130 -16.43 -10.07 4.30
N TYR A 131 -17.17 -8.97 4.38
CA TYR A 131 -17.92 -8.39 3.26
C TYR A 131 -17.11 -7.40 2.44
N ALA A 132 -15.99 -6.88 2.96
CA ALA A 132 -15.14 -5.96 2.22
C ALA A 132 -14.62 -6.59 0.93
N ALA A 133 -14.91 -5.98 -0.22
CA ALA A 133 -14.46 -6.43 -1.53
C ALA A 133 -13.14 -5.76 -1.96
N LYS A 134 -12.86 -4.57 -1.41
CA LYS A 134 -11.65 -3.81 -1.70
C LYS A 134 -11.26 -2.87 -0.57
N PHE A 135 -9.99 -2.48 -0.53
CA PHE A 135 -9.60 -1.26 0.18
C PHE A 135 -9.71 -0.08 -0.77
N THR A 136 -10.52 0.90 -0.40
CA THR A 136 -10.70 2.14 -1.15
C THR A 136 -9.46 3.02 -1.09
N MET A 137 -8.71 2.94 0.02
CA MET A 137 -7.43 3.62 0.19
C MET A 137 -6.55 2.89 1.21
N LEU A 138 -5.25 2.83 0.90
CA LEU A 138 -4.17 2.55 1.85
C LEU A 138 -3.18 3.70 1.79
N LYS A 139 -2.87 4.29 2.94
CA LYS A 139 -1.87 5.33 3.10
C LYS A 139 -0.72 4.80 3.95
N ILE A 140 0.50 4.94 3.46
CA ILE A 140 1.74 4.59 4.14
C ILE A 140 2.61 5.84 4.20
N LEU A 141 3.37 6.01 5.28
CA LEU A 141 4.24 7.16 5.43
C LEU A 141 5.67 6.78 5.06
N PHE A 142 6.18 7.47 4.06
CA PHE A 142 7.53 7.30 3.55
C PHE A 142 8.28 8.64 3.68
N ARG A 143 9.57 8.60 4.00
CA ARG A 143 10.46 9.74 3.87
C ARG A 143 11.84 9.31 3.40
N GLU A 144 12.48 10.16 2.63
CA GLU A 144 13.86 9.98 2.20
C GLU A 144 14.82 10.44 3.30
N PHE A 145 15.88 9.67 3.56
CA PHE A 145 16.82 9.93 4.64
C PHE A 145 17.82 11.07 4.36
N TYR A 146 17.96 11.51 3.10
CA TYR A 146 19.09 12.33 2.67
C TYR A 146 18.87 13.84 2.59
N ARG A 147 17.69 14.34 2.82
CA ARG A 147 17.53 15.82 2.88
C ARG A 147 17.68 16.27 4.32
N SER A 148 18.80 16.96 4.56
CA SER A 148 19.16 17.61 5.83
C SER A 148 17.97 18.37 6.43
N GLY A 149 17.54 17.91 7.58
CA GLY A 149 16.42 18.49 8.31
C GLY A 149 15.32 17.46 8.54
N TRP A 150 14.40 17.79 9.40
CA TRP A 150 13.18 17.04 9.64
C TRP A 150 12.33 17.03 8.38
N ALA A 151 12.59 16.07 7.49
CA ALA A 151 11.85 15.96 6.24
C ALA A 151 10.38 15.66 6.54
N ASP A 152 9.48 16.36 5.87
CA ASP A 152 8.06 16.10 5.94
C ASP A 152 7.75 14.68 5.48
N TYR A 153 6.84 14.03 6.20
CA TYR A 153 6.35 12.72 5.81
C TYR A 153 5.61 12.83 4.49
N THR A 154 6.06 12.07 3.52
CA THR A 154 5.38 11.99 2.23
C THR A 154 4.52 10.75 2.20
N PRO A 155 3.19 10.88 2.12
CA PRO A 155 2.32 9.74 2.02
C PRO A 155 2.44 9.07 0.65
N VAL A 156 2.51 7.75 0.65
CA VAL A 156 2.18 6.91 -0.49
C VAL A 156 0.72 6.55 -0.36
N GLU A 157 -0.12 7.02 -1.27
CA GLU A 157 -1.53 6.66 -1.34
C GLU A 157 -1.76 5.62 -2.42
N ILE A 158 -2.39 4.52 -2.04
CA ILE A 158 -2.77 3.43 -2.93
C ILE A 158 -4.27 3.28 -2.83
N ARG A 159 -4.95 3.32 -3.98
CA ARG A 159 -6.41 3.29 -4.05
C ARG A 159 -6.91 2.12 -4.87
N GLU A 160 -8.15 1.72 -4.60
CA GLU A 160 -8.86 0.67 -5.34
C GLU A 160 -8.09 -0.65 -5.33
N ILE A 161 -7.75 -1.15 -4.14
CA ILE A 161 -7.02 -2.41 -3.93
C ILE A 161 -8.04 -3.55 -3.83
N PRO A 162 -8.20 -4.41 -4.85
CA PRO A 162 -9.16 -5.50 -4.79
C PRO A 162 -8.69 -6.57 -3.77
N ILE A 163 -9.62 -7.08 -2.98
CA ILE A 163 -9.37 -8.15 -2.00
C ILE A 163 -9.72 -9.49 -2.65
N MET A 164 -8.72 -10.35 -2.85
CA MET A 164 -8.92 -11.75 -3.24
C MET A 164 -9.04 -12.60 -1.98
N ARG A 165 -10.09 -13.39 -1.86
CA ARG A 165 -10.29 -14.31 -0.73
C ARG A 165 -9.96 -15.74 -1.13
N ASN A 166 -9.26 -16.44 -0.25
CA ASN A 166 -8.97 -17.88 -0.40
C ASN A 166 -10.01 -18.70 0.35
#